data_f7370224ed984c4a8bbfbff4261591c8
#
_entry.id   f7370224ed984c4a8bbfbff4261591c8
#
_cell.length_a   1.000
_cell.length_b   1.000
_cell.length_c   1.000
_cell.angle_alpha   90.00
_cell.angle_beta   90.00
_cell.angle_gamma   90.00
#
_symmetry.space_group_name_H-M   'P 1'
#
loop_
_entity.id
_entity.type
_entity.pdbx_description
1 polymer ?
#
loop_
_entity_poly.entity_id
_entity_poly.type
_entity_poly.pdbx_seq_one_letter_code
_entity_poly.pdbx_strand_id
1 'polypeptide(L)'
;MQLQRELEEYWGMHMLVFATGWMGGFGVIRALVRPWDHVIMDHVSHNCLQEGAIAATRNIKKFEHLNQDEMERMLRETREADPDNAILVVTEGLFSMDADSPDLKFYQKTAKKYNAYLLIDCAHDFGHLGPTGKGTSFPI
;
A
#
# COMPACT_ATOMS: atom_id res chain seq x y z
N MET A 1 -20.63 -10.87 -7.85
CA MET A 1 -20.09 -12.07 -8.56
C MET A 1 -19.86 -13.17 -7.52
N GLN A 2 -19.93 -14.47 -7.91
CA GLN A 2 -19.71 -15.59 -6.99
C GLN A 2 -18.31 -15.54 -6.35
N LEU A 3 -17.25 -15.42 -7.16
CA LEU A 3 -15.87 -15.29 -6.69
C LEU A 3 -15.68 -14.16 -5.66
N GLN A 4 -16.27 -13.00 -5.90
CA GLN A 4 -16.16 -11.86 -4.97
C GLN A 4 -16.74 -12.20 -3.59
N ARG A 5 -17.90 -12.85 -3.55
CA ARG A 5 -18.53 -13.28 -2.29
C ARG A 5 -17.69 -14.31 -1.55
N GLU A 6 -17.14 -15.30 -2.25
CA GLU A 6 -16.27 -16.33 -1.66
C GLU A 6 -14.98 -15.69 -1.06
N LEU A 7 -14.41 -14.69 -1.74
CA LEU A 7 -13.27 -13.92 -1.22
C LEU A 7 -13.66 -13.07 -0.01
N GLU A 8 -14.82 -12.41 -0.03
CA GLU A 8 -15.33 -11.64 1.12
C GLU A 8 -15.54 -12.53 2.36
N GLU A 9 -16.11 -13.73 2.16
CA GLU A 9 -16.26 -14.73 3.22
C GLU A 9 -14.91 -15.23 3.75
N TYR A 10 -13.96 -15.52 2.85
CA TYR A 10 -12.64 -16.00 3.24
C TYR A 10 -11.83 -14.96 4.03
N TRP A 11 -11.88 -13.70 3.60
CA TRP A 11 -11.12 -12.61 4.23
C TRP A 11 -11.87 -11.94 5.39
N GLY A 12 -13.20 -11.98 5.39
CA GLY A 12 -14.03 -11.25 6.34
C GLY A 12 -14.05 -9.74 6.10
N MET A 13 -13.83 -9.29 4.87
CA MET A 13 -13.81 -7.88 4.48
C MET A 13 -14.40 -7.68 3.09
N HIS A 14 -14.73 -6.45 2.75
CA HIS A 14 -15.24 -6.11 1.42
C HIS A 14 -14.17 -6.28 0.35
N MET A 15 -14.56 -6.85 -0.80
CA MET A 15 -13.68 -7.14 -1.92
C MET A 15 -14.17 -6.49 -3.19
N LEU A 16 -13.22 -6.06 -4.02
CA LEU A 16 -13.46 -5.67 -5.41
C LEU A 16 -12.58 -6.53 -6.32
N VAL A 17 -13.16 -7.01 -7.40
CA VAL A 17 -12.47 -7.87 -8.38
C VAL A 17 -12.17 -7.07 -9.63
N PHE A 18 -10.90 -7.04 -10.03
CA PHE A 18 -10.42 -6.42 -11.26
C PHE A 18 -10.02 -7.48 -12.27
N ALA A 19 -10.03 -7.15 -13.56
CA ALA A 19 -9.67 -8.07 -14.64
C ALA A 19 -8.18 -8.48 -14.60
N THR A 20 -7.31 -7.63 -14.07
CA THR A 20 -5.88 -7.91 -13.88
C THR A 20 -5.37 -7.26 -12.59
N GLY A 21 -4.29 -7.81 -12.00
CA GLY A 21 -3.60 -7.20 -10.86
C GLY A 21 -3.09 -5.79 -11.17
N TRP A 22 -2.58 -5.57 -12.40
CA TRP A 22 -2.19 -4.23 -12.85
C TRP A 22 -3.32 -3.21 -12.73
N MET A 23 -4.51 -3.55 -13.22
CA MET A 23 -5.69 -2.68 -13.12
C MET A 23 -6.09 -2.43 -11.67
N GLY A 24 -5.94 -3.44 -10.80
CA GLY A 24 -6.20 -3.32 -9.38
C GLY A 24 -5.25 -2.31 -8.73
N GLY A 25 -3.95 -2.53 -8.84
CA GLY A 25 -2.92 -1.66 -8.24
C GLY A 25 -2.97 -0.21 -8.77
N PHE A 26 -2.98 -0.05 -10.09
CA PHE A 26 -3.12 1.27 -10.73
C PHE A 26 -4.44 1.95 -10.34
N GLY A 27 -5.55 1.20 -10.46
CA GLY A 27 -6.90 1.74 -10.29
C GLY A 27 -7.22 2.17 -8.88
N VAL A 28 -6.77 1.42 -7.86
CA VAL A 28 -7.04 1.75 -6.46
C VAL A 28 -6.36 3.06 -6.05
N ILE A 29 -5.10 3.25 -6.42
CA ILE A 29 -4.38 4.51 -6.11
C ILE A 29 -5.05 5.68 -6.84
N ARG A 30 -5.36 5.50 -8.13
CA ARG A 30 -6.01 6.53 -8.94
C ARG A 30 -7.40 6.92 -8.43
N ALA A 31 -8.11 5.99 -7.80
CA ALA A 31 -9.44 6.22 -7.23
C ALA A 31 -9.39 6.88 -5.85
N LEU A 32 -8.38 6.59 -5.03
CA LEU A 32 -8.28 7.07 -3.65
C LEU A 32 -7.54 8.40 -3.52
N VAL A 33 -6.55 8.67 -4.39
CA VAL A 33 -5.65 9.82 -4.29
C VAL A 33 -6.11 10.95 -5.19
N ARG A 34 -6.30 12.13 -4.62
CA ARG A 34 -6.64 13.37 -5.33
C ARG A 34 -5.35 14.08 -5.79
N PRO A 35 -5.42 15.02 -6.76
CA PRO A 35 -4.24 15.71 -7.29
C PRO A 35 -3.39 16.47 -6.25
N TRP A 36 -3.97 16.84 -5.12
CA TRP A 36 -3.31 17.55 -4.02
C TRP A 36 -2.92 16.66 -2.85
N ASP A 37 -3.35 15.40 -2.82
CA ASP A 37 -2.93 14.44 -1.80
C ASP A 37 -1.48 13.97 -2.04
N HIS A 38 -0.90 13.34 -1.04
CA HIS A 38 0.49 12.88 -1.04
C HIS A 38 0.56 11.35 -1.14
N VAL A 39 1.55 10.85 -1.88
CA VAL A 39 1.93 9.44 -1.88
C VAL A 39 3.36 9.30 -1.39
N ILE A 40 3.57 8.44 -0.38
CA ILE A 40 4.89 8.08 0.15
C ILE A 40 5.06 6.58 -0.08
N MET A 41 6.03 6.16 -0.89
CA MET A 41 6.14 4.79 -1.33
C MET A 41 7.57 4.27 -1.31
N ASP A 42 7.70 2.95 -1.13
CA ASP A 42 8.98 2.27 -1.34
C ASP A 42 9.41 2.41 -2.80
N HIS A 43 10.68 2.73 -3.04
CA HIS A 43 11.16 3.02 -4.41
C HIS A 43 11.15 1.80 -5.34
N VAL A 44 11.13 0.57 -4.80
CA VAL A 44 11.03 -0.67 -5.58
C VAL A 44 9.59 -1.22 -5.67
N SER A 45 8.59 -0.50 -5.15
CA SER A 45 7.18 -0.90 -5.32
C SER A 45 6.85 -1.19 -6.77
N HIS A 46 5.98 -2.18 -7.01
CA HIS A 46 5.61 -2.65 -8.34
C HIS A 46 5.16 -1.50 -9.25
N ASN A 47 5.52 -1.61 -10.53
CA ASN A 47 5.31 -0.52 -11.49
C ASN A 47 3.85 -0.08 -11.63
N CYS A 48 2.86 -0.96 -11.45
CA CYS A 48 1.45 -0.56 -11.47
C CYS A 48 1.09 0.44 -10.35
N LEU A 49 1.73 0.31 -9.17
CA LEU A 49 1.55 1.23 -8.05
C LEU A 49 2.21 2.57 -8.34
N GLN A 50 3.42 2.54 -8.91
CA GLN A 50 4.16 3.74 -9.29
C GLN A 50 3.42 4.54 -10.37
N GLU A 51 2.96 3.89 -11.42
CA GLU A 51 2.17 4.51 -12.49
C GLU A 51 0.82 5.04 -11.96
N GLY A 52 0.17 4.30 -11.06
CA GLY A 52 -1.04 4.76 -10.38
C GLY A 52 -0.83 6.05 -9.59
N ALA A 53 0.30 6.14 -8.85
CA ALA A 53 0.67 7.34 -8.11
C ALA A 53 0.95 8.53 -9.04
N ILE A 54 1.74 8.32 -10.10
CA ILE A 54 2.07 9.36 -11.10
C ILE A 54 0.80 9.89 -11.80
N ALA A 55 -0.15 8.99 -12.09
CA ALA A 55 -1.42 9.38 -12.71
C ALA A 55 -2.36 10.12 -11.75
N ALA A 56 -2.20 9.94 -10.43
CA ALA A 56 -3.08 10.53 -9.42
C ALA A 56 -2.61 11.91 -8.95
N THR A 57 -1.33 12.05 -8.62
CA THR A 57 -0.77 13.28 -8.02
C THR A 57 0.66 13.54 -8.48
N ARG A 58 1.14 14.76 -8.24
CA ARG A 58 2.56 15.14 -8.38
C ARG A 58 3.32 15.12 -7.04
N ASN A 59 2.61 14.96 -5.93
CA ASN A 59 3.17 14.99 -4.57
C ASN A 59 3.62 13.58 -4.15
N ILE A 60 4.63 13.05 -4.86
CA ILE A 60 5.15 11.70 -4.64
C ILE A 60 6.53 11.79 -4.02
N LYS A 61 6.74 11.07 -2.92
CA LYS A 61 8.04 10.86 -2.28
C LYS A 61 8.33 9.36 -2.27
N LYS A 62 9.57 9.00 -2.58
CA LYS A 62 10.03 7.61 -2.54
C LYS A 62 11.12 7.48 -1.50
N PHE A 63 10.96 6.53 -0.57
CA PHE A 63 12.00 6.18 0.40
C PHE A 63 12.80 4.97 -0.08
N GLU A 64 14.03 4.86 0.40
CA GLU A 64 14.90 3.72 0.13
C GLU A 64 14.28 2.43 0.62
N HIS A 65 14.52 1.36 -0.12
CA HIS A 65 13.91 0.06 0.12
C HIS A 65 14.00 -0.39 1.57
N LEU A 66 12.84 -0.71 2.16
CA LEU A 66 12.66 -1.10 3.57
C LEU A 66 13.17 -0.09 4.61
N ASN A 67 13.51 1.13 4.23
CA ASN A 67 14.01 2.14 5.15
C ASN A 67 12.86 2.79 5.96
N GLN A 68 12.56 2.17 7.09
CA GLN A 68 11.49 2.59 8.00
C GLN A 68 11.69 4.00 8.58
N ASP A 69 12.93 4.34 8.92
CA ASP A 69 13.27 5.65 9.49
C ASP A 69 13.04 6.77 8.47
N GLU A 70 13.41 6.51 7.23
CA GLU A 70 13.18 7.46 6.14
C GLU A 70 11.70 7.61 5.83
N MET A 71 10.93 6.53 5.79
CA MET A 71 9.48 6.54 5.62
C MET A 71 8.81 7.38 6.73
N GLU A 72 9.17 7.14 8.01
CA GLU A 72 8.61 7.91 9.12
C GLU A 72 9.00 9.39 9.05
N ARG A 73 10.25 9.69 8.69
CA ARG A 73 10.72 11.07 8.48
C ARG A 73 9.90 11.78 7.42
N MET A 74 9.70 11.14 6.26
CA MET A 74 8.90 11.70 5.16
C MET A 74 7.45 11.93 5.57
N LEU A 75 6.84 11.00 6.31
CA LEU A 75 5.49 11.16 6.86
C LEU A 75 5.37 12.37 7.77
N ARG A 76 6.31 12.51 8.72
CA ARG A 76 6.34 13.65 9.65
C ARG A 76 6.46 14.97 8.90
N GLU A 77 7.47 15.10 8.04
CA GLU A 77 7.72 16.34 7.28
C GLU A 77 6.53 16.69 6.36
N THR A 78 5.90 15.68 5.75
CA THR A 78 4.74 15.92 4.89
C THR A 78 3.54 16.39 5.70
N ARG A 79 3.26 15.75 6.85
CA ARG A 79 2.14 16.14 7.70
C ARG A 79 2.34 17.50 8.37
N GLU A 80 3.57 17.85 8.73
CA GLU A 80 3.91 19.18 9.26
C GLU A 80 3.75 20.28 8.20
N ALA A 81 4.12 20.00 6.96
CA ALA A 81 3.98 20.94 5.84
C ALA A 81 2.55 21.07 5.32
N ASP A 82 1.78 19.97 5.39
CA ASP A 82 0.41 19.90 4.90
C ASP A 82 -0.46 19.11 5.89
N PRO A 83 -1.13 19.79 6.82
CA PRO A 83 -1.97 19.15 7.83
C PRO A 83 -3.30 18.61 7.29
N ASP A 84 -3.78 19.09 6.13
CA ASP A 84 -5.15 18.90 5.69
C ASP A 84 -5.33 17.80 4.63
N ASN A 85 -4.37 17.66 3.72
CA ASN A 85 -4.51 16.70 2.62
C ASN A 85 -4.18 15.26 3.05
N ALA A 86 -4.75 14.29 2.33
CA ALA A 86 -4.51 12.88 2.62
C ALA A 86 -3.08 12.47 2.26
N ILE A 87 -2.55 11.50 3.02
CA ILE A 87 -1.29 10.82 2.72
C ILE A 87 -1.58 9.35 2.54
N LEU A 88 -1.14 8.77 1.43
CA LEU A 88 -1.15 7.34 1.17
C LEU A 88 0.28 6.80 1.24
N VAL A 89 0.52 5.89 2.19
CA VAL A 89 1.75 5.08 2.23
C VAL A 89 1.53 3.84 1.37
N VAL A 90 2.49 3.50 0.52
CA VAL A 90 2.39 2.34 -0.39
C VAL A 90 3.60 1.44 -0.20
N THR A 91 3.35 0.15 0.01
CA THR A 91 4.36 -0.90 0.15
C THR A 91 3.83 -2.24 -0.36
N GLU A 92 4.66 -3.28 -0.33
CA GLU A 92 4.27 -4.65 -0.64
C GLU A 92 4.35 -5.54 0.59
N GLY A 93 3.57 -6.61 0.64
CA GLY A 93 3.66 -7.61 1.71
C GLY A 93 4.89 -8.51 1.53
N LEU A 94 5.22 -8.82 0.28
CA LEU A 94 6.44 -9.51 -0.15
C LEU A 94 6.89 -8.91 -1.47
N PHE A 95 8.10 -8.35 -1.52
CA PHE A 95 8.65 -7.77 -2.75
C PHE A 95 9.09 -8.84 -3.73
N SER A 96 8.67 -8.69 -4.99
CA SER A 96 8.81 -9.72 -6.02
C SER A 96 10.25 -10.04 -6.42
N MET A 97 11.13 -9.05 -6.40
CA MET A 97 12.51 -9.18 -6.90
C MET A 97 13.48 -9.63 -5.81
N ASP A 98 13.33 -9.11 -4.60
CA ASP A 98 14.26 -9.31 -3.50
C ASP A 98 13.76 -10.40 -2.52
N ALA A 99 12.47 -10.78 -2.63
CA ALA A 99 11.80 -11.79 -1.80
C ALA A 99 11.88 -11.46 -0.29
N ASP A 100 11.84 -10.20 0.04
CA ASP A 100 11.86 -9.67 1.40
C ASP A 100 10.54 -8.92 1.74
N SER A 101 10.38 -8.57 3.00
CA SER A 101 9.14 -8.01 3.53
C SER A 101 9.42 -6.89 4.53
N PRO A 102 8.61 -5.82 4.53
CA PRO A 102 8.68 -4.79 5.54
C PRO A 102 8.12 -5.26 6.89
N ASP A 103 8.47 -4.59 7.97
CA ASP A 103 7.72 -4.69 9.23
C ASP A 103 6.36 -3.98 9.09
N LEU A 104 5.36 -4.71 8.60
CA LEU A 104 4.03 -4.16 8.35
C LEU A 104 3.36 -3.59 9.61
N LYS A 105 3.69 -4.12 10.81
CA LYS A 105 3.17 -3.57 12.08
C LYS A 105 3.74 -2.19 12.36
N PHE A 106 5.04 -2.00 12.08
CA PHE A 106 5.65 -0.69 12.16
C PHE A 106 5.02 0.29 11.16
N TYR A 107 4.84 -0.13 9.90
CA TYR A 107 4.21 0.69 8.86
C TYR A 107 2.80 1.11 9.24
N GLN A 108 1.98 0.18 9.71
CA GLN A 108 0.60 0.46 10.13
C GLN A 108 0.56 1.44 11.32
N LYS A 109 1.38 1.19 12.35
CA LYS A 109 1.46 2.05 13.53
C LYS A 109 1.90 3.47 13.16
N THR A 110 2.90 3.56 12.28
CA THR A 110 3.46 4.84 11.84
C THR A 110 2.49 5.59 10.94
N ALA A 111 1.87 4.93 9.97
CA ALA A 111 0.82 5.55 9.15
C ALA A 111 -0.31 6.11 10.01
N LYS A 112 -0.80 5.34 10.99
CA LYS A 112 -1.83 5.79 11.93
C LYS A 112 -1.38 7.00 12.76
N LYS A 113 -0.13 7.00 13.24
CA LYS A 113 0.44 8.12 14.01
C LYS A 113 0.37 9.46 13.27
N TYR A 114 0.58 9.43 11.94
CA TYR A 114 0.58 10.62 11.09
C TYR A 114 -0.74 10.82 10.31
N ASN A 115 -1.82 10.15 10.71
CA ASN A 115 -3.12 10.19 10.03
C ASN A 115 -3.00 9.93 8.53
N ALA A 116 -2.26 8.87 8.17
CA ALA A 116 -2.06 8.41 6.80
C ALA A 116 -2.75 7.06 6.58
N TYR A 117 -3.11 6.79 5.34
CA TYR A 117 -3.60 5.48 4.90
C TYR A 117 -2.43 4.60 4.49
N LEU A 118 -2.59 3.29 4.63
CA LEU A 118 -1.61 2.29 4.20
C LEU A 118 -2.22 1.40 3.13
N LEU A 119 -1.57 1.31 1.98
CA LEU A 119 -1.85 0.36 0.91
C LEU A 119 -0.74 -0.69 0.88
N ILE A 120 -1.12 -1.96 0.93
CA ILE A 120 -0.19 -3.09 0.87
C ILE A 120 -0.56 -3.93 -0.35
N ASP A 121 0.37 -4.12 -1.28
CA ASP A 121 0.22 -5.06 -2.38
C ASP A 121 0.64 -6.46 -1.91
N CYS A 122 -0.31 -7.39 -1.93
CA CYS A 122 -0.14 -8.77 -1.47
C CYS A 122 -0.04 -9.77 -2.63
N ALA A 123 0.32 -9.33 -3.83
CA ALA A 123 0.38 -10.20 -5.00
C ALA A 123 1.31 -11.40 -4.82
N HIS A 124 2.38 -11.25 -4.06
CA HIS A 124 3.40 -12.29 -3.86
C HIS A 124 3.32 -13.02 -2.52
N ASP A 125 2.60 -12.52 -1.53
CA ASP A 125 2.46 -13.19 -0.23
C ASP A 125 1.10 -13.87 -0.04
N PHE A 126 0.08 -13.45 -0.79
CA PHE A 126 -1.23 -14.08 -0.80
C PHE A 126 -1.15 -15.54 -1.29
N GLY A 127 -1.72 -16.46 -0.52
CA GLY A 127 -1.67 -17.90 -0.82
C GLY A 127 -0.39 -18.59 -0.36
N HIS A 128 0.66 -17.86 0.00
CA HIS A 128 1.97 -18.42 0.33
C HIS A 128 2.37 -18.21 1.79
N LEU A 129 2.17 -17.03 2.33
CA LEU A 129 2.64 -16.64 3.65
C LEU A 129 1.51 -16.53 4.68
N GLY A 130 1.92 -16.49 5.95
CA GLY A 130 1.00 -16.43 7.07
C GLY A 130 0.40 -17.80 7.45
N PRO A 131 -0.14 -17.94 8.67
CA PRO A 131 -0.63 -19.21 9.20
C PRO A 131 -1.79 -19.83 8.39
N THR A 132 -2.53 -19.00 7.70
CA THR A 132 -3.74 -19.39 6.94
C THR A 132 -3.60 -19.15 5.44
N GLY A 133 -2.41 -18.77 4.94
CA GLY A 133 -2.21 -18.39 3.55
C GLY A 133 -2.82 -17.02 3.18
N LYS A 134 -3.26 -16.24 4.16
CA LYS A 134 -3.85 -14.91 3.91
C LYS A 134 -2.80 -13.81 3.70
N GLY A 135 -1.53 -14.16 3.64
CA GLY A 135 -0.42 -13.22 3.51
C GLY A 135 0.11 -12.72 4.86
N THR A 136 1.18 -11.95 4.80
CA THR A 136 1.84 -11.35 5.97
C THR A 136 1.06 -10.20 6.57
N SER A 137 0.20 -9.58 5.76
CA SER A 137 -0.63 -8.43 6.16
C SER A 137 -1.87 -8.81 6.98
N PHE A 138 -2.16 -10.11 7.19
CA PHE A 138 -3.38 -10.53 7.89
C PHE A 138 -3.10 -11.48 9.05
N PRO A 139 -3.64 -11.26 10.28
CA PRO A 139 -4.25 -10.01 10.76
C PRO A 139 -3.19 -8.98 11.17
N ILE A 140 -3.33 -7.74 10.70
CA ILE A 140 -2.51 -6.62 11.14
C ILE A 140 -3.27 -5.85 12.23
#